data_3e6a8f7f695c0e881996a08eba7c57e4
#
_entry.id   3e6a8f7f695c0e881996a08eba7c57e4
#
_cell.length_a   1.000
_cell.length_b   1.000
_cell.length_c   1.000
_cell.angle_alpha   90.00
_cell.angle_beta   90.00
_cell.angle_gamma   90.00
#
_symmetry.space_group_name_H-M   'P 1'
#
loop_
_entity.id
_entity.type
_entity.pdbx_description
1 polymer ?
#
loop_
_entity_poly.entity_id
_entity_poly.type
_entity_poly.pdbx_seq_one_letter_code
_entity_poly.pdbx_strand_id
1 'polypeptide(L)'
;MDKPTIILATSNGIGMGHLTRASAIASELKSFANPIIISMASGVVEVPKIAGVRFEYVPGRDRRWMGRFEWDKYLRDRIAALIDETGAKIVSFDGVVPYPGIIGVKNIRPNISLVWVRRGFWQKTPQRYLLNLQSKMMDLIITPGDFGQSYDKGPTTNRNDSTLVKPISIYNSLNSLSKSEARKVLGIDPDRPAVLVQLGIGEADANAKLTAALTGLLSWPSLQVILTKDPIDSQGNNLAPAGLDIKVIRYFPLANVLNAFDAAICAAGYNSVHEELAANIPTLFIPNTRGTDNQAARAAWTADNKMALTVDQSNLKQIEEQASKLALQSVRDELAANCSKLPLVSGASDVANIFSELLQRPKQSTEQKTSTIIKLKINDLLGHGWRGLAYTVLQGLTVAYRWIKPHKKVDIFRSPELNIIESENSDELRKLIKAGSPFEHLIIDASPAYKNRRIEIASKAYLK
;
A
#
# COMPACT_ATOMS: atom_id res chain seq x y z
N MET A 1 11.78 31.02 3.82
CA MET A 1 12.26 29.90 4.64
C MET A 1 11.96 28.61 3.86
N ASP A 2 12.93 27.73 3.77
CA ASP A 2 12.71 26.42 3.13
C ASP A 2 11.68 25.62 3.93
N LYS A 3 10.76 24.98 3.22
CA LYS A 3 9.76 24.13 3.84
C LYS A 3 10.42 22.94 4.58
N PRO A 4 9.97 22.57 5.79
CA PRO A 4 10.52 21.44 6.50
C PRO A 4 10.28 20.14 5.73
N THR A 5 11.22 19.19 5.81
CA THR A 5 11.08 17.87 5.18
C THR A 5 10.41 16.89 6.13
N ILE A 6 9.51 16.08 5.59
CA ILE A 6 8.81 14.98 6.25
C ILE A 6 9.02 13.71 5.44
N ILE A 7 9.49 12.63 6.07
CA ILE A 7 9.67 11.34 5.44
C ILE A 7 8.45 10.45 5.76
N LEU A 8 7.82 9.91 4.70
CA LEU A 8 6.69 9.00 4.77
C LEU A 8 7.15 7.61 4.33
N ALA A 9 7.49 6.76 5.29
CA ALA A 9 7.90 5.39 5.03
C ALA A 9 6.68 4.45 4.99
N THR A 10 6.63 3.52 4.04
CA THR A 10 5.55 2.53 3.94
C THR A 10 6.08 1.12 4.01
N SER A 11 5.27 0.20 4.56
CA SER A 11 5.63 -1.20 4.62
C SER A 11 5.50 -1.89 3.26
N ASN A 12 6.10 -3.09 3.17
CA ASN A 12 5.90 -4.01 2.06
C ASN A 12 4.52 -4.66 2.18
N GLY A 13 3.52 -4.12 1.49
CA GLY A 13 2.21 -4.74 1.33
C GLY A 13 2.17 -5.61 0.06
N ILE A 14 1.27 -6.60 0.03
CA ILE A 14 0.94 -7.34 -1.20
C ILE A 14 0.14 -6.45 -2.17
N GLY A 15 0.00 -5.18 -1.91
CA GLY A 15 -0.73 -4.22 -2.73
C GLY A 15 -0.30 -2.81 -2.38
N MET A 16 -0.84 -1.85 -3.12
CA MET A 16 -0.44 -0.44 -3.02
C MET A 16 -1.08 0.32 -1.84
N GLY A 17 -1.87 -0.33 -0.97
CA GLY A 17 -2.70 0.35 0.02
C GLY A 17 -1.97 1.31 0.96
N HIS A 18 -0.80 0.92 1.47
CA HIS A 18 0.03 1.79 2.31
C HIS A 18 0.61 2.96 1.52
N LEU A 19 1.07 2.67 0.30
CA LEU A 19 1.63 3.68 -0.60
C LEU A 19 0.57 4.71 -1.03
N THR A 20 -0.65 4.27 -1.34
CA THR A 20 -1.77 5.14 -1.72
C THR A 20 -2.12 6.10 -0.58
N ARG A 21 -2.19 5.61 0.68
CA ARG A 21 -2.41 6.50 1.83
C ARG A 21 -1.27 7.48 2.05
N ALA A 22 -0.03 7.02 1.95
CA ALA A 22 1.14 7.91 2.06
C ALA A 22 1.12 8.99 0.97
N SER A 23 0.68 8.65 -0.25
CA SER A 23 0.56 9.60 -1.36
C SER A 23 -0.55 10.63 -1.11
N ALA A 24 -1.68 10.21 -0.55
CA ALA A 24 -2.75 11.12 -0.15
C ALA A 24 -2.26 12.13 0.91
N ILE A 25 -1.57 11.63 1.95
CA ILE A 25 -0.97 12.48 2.99
C ILE A 25 0.08 13.42 2.38
N ALA A 26 0.95 12.91 1.50
CA ALA A 26 1.98 13.71 0.85
C ALA A 26 1.40 14.86 0.04
N SER A 27 0.29 14.65 -0.64
CA SER A 27 -0.40 15.69 -1.42
C SER A 27 -0.84 16.86 -0.53
N GLU A 28 -1.38 16.60 0.64
CA GLU A 28 -1.80 17.63 1.62
C GLU A 28 -0.58 18.36 2.23
N LEU A 29 0.49 17.64 2.51
CA LEU A 29 1.71 18.19 3.11
C LEU A 29 2.42 19.22 2.22
N LYS A 30 2.29 19.14 0.89
CA LYS A 30 2.96 20.02 -0.07
C LYS A 30 2.69 21.51 0.17
N SER A 31 1.57 21.85 0.77
CA SER A 31 1.22 23.22 1.10
C SER A 31 2.25 23.88 2.04
N PHE A 32 2.82 23.15 2.98
CA PHE A 32 3.72 23.68 4.01
C PHE A 32 5.02 22.89 4.24
N ALA A 33 5.17 21.70 3.65
CA ALA A 33 6.33 20.83 3.83
C ALA A 33 6.83 20.26 2.51
N ASN A 34 8.03 19.66 2.54
CA ASN A 34 8.61 18.87 1.46
C ASN A 34 8.49 17.37 1.82
N PRO A 35 7.41 16.68 1.44
CA PRO A 35 7.27 15.26 1.72
C PRO A 35 8.17 14.42 0.82
N ILE A 36 8.75 13.36 1.38
CA ILE A 36 9.50 12.33 0.66
C ILE A 36 8.89 10.98 1.01
N ILE A 37 8.50 10.19 0.00
CA ILE A 37 7.98 8.85 0.20
C ILE A 37 9.10 7.83 0.04
N ILE A 38 9.32 7.00 1.06
CA ILE A 38 10.20 5.83 0.98
C ILE A 38 9.34 4.57 1.11
N SER A 39 9.38 3.70 0.11
CA SER A 39 8.46 2.56 0.04
C SER A 39 9.16 1.27 -0.35
N MET A 40 8.67 0.16 0.19
CA MET A 40 9.04 -1.19 -0.19
C MET A 40 8.13 -1.76 -1.29
N ALA A 41 7.10 -1.02 -1.68
CA ALA A 41 6.23 -1.38 -2.79
C ALA A 41 6.86 -0.90 -4.10
N SER A 42 7.00 -1.80 -5.08
CA SER A 42 7.55 -1.45 -6.40
C SER A 42 6.70 -0.41 -7.15
N GLY A 43 5.41 -0.31 -6.82
CA GLY A 43 4.52 0.73 -7.32
C GLY A 43 4.88 2.17 -6.89
N VAL A 44 5.96 2.38 -6.12
CA VAL A 44 6.41 3.71 -5.70
C VAL A 44 6.71 4.65 -6.88
N VAL A 45 7.01 4.11 -8.05
CA VAL A 45 7.21 4.86 -9.30
C VAL A 45 5.95 5.59 -9.78
N GLU A 46 4.77 5.20 -9.29
CA GLU A 46 3.50 5.87 -9.59
C GLU A 46 3.28 7.14 -8.73
N VAL A 47 4.06 7.30 -7.64
CA VAL A 47 3.92 8.43 -6.70
C VAL A 47 4.00 9.80 -7.39
N PRO A 48 4.91 10.05 -8.34
CA PRO A 48 4.96 11.34 -9.03
C PRO A 48 3.67 11.69 -9.77
N LYS A 49 2.94 10.69 -10.28
CA LYS A 49 1.66 10.89 -10.97
C LYS A 49 0.55 11.35 -10.04
N ILE A 50 0.62 10.98 -8.76
CA ILE A 50 -0.38 11.31 -7.75
C ILE A 50 -0.01 12.60 -7.03
N ALA A 51 1.14 12.59 -6.36
CA ALA A 51 1.53 13.62 -5.41
C ALA A 51 2.59 14.57 -5.95
N GLY A 52 3.32 14.20 -7.01
CA GLY A 52 4.41 15.01 -7.55
C GLY A 52 5.49 15.31 -6.52
N VAL A 53 5.87 14.29 -5.72
CA VAL A 53 6.85 14.38 -4.63
C VAL A 53 8.01 13.45 -4.87
N ARG A 54 9.13 13.71 -4.20
CA ARG A 54 10.28 12.82 -4.19
C ARG A 54 9.89 11.46 -3.62
N PHE A 55 10.38 10.39 -4.23
CA PHE A 55 10.20 9.04 -3.74
C PHE A 55 11.51 8.25 -3.76
N GLU A 56 11.58 7.22 -2.93
CA GLU A 56 12.65 6.23 -2.96
C GLU A 56 12.08 4.83 -2.76
N TYR A 57 12.66 3.88 -3.47
CA TYR A 57 12.35 2.46 -3.29
C TYR A 57 13.37 1.81 -2.35
N VAL A 58 12.88 0.97 -1.46
CA VAL A 58 13.69 0.11 -0.59
C VAL A 58 13.24 -1.32 -0.80
N PRO A 59 14.16 -2.27 -1.02
CA PRO A 59 13.78 -3.68 -1.21
C PRO A 59 13.01 -4.20 0.01
N GLY A 60 12.04 -5.08 -0.24
CA GLY A 60 11.25 -5.69 0.83
C GLY A 60 12.10 -6.55 1.76
N ARG A 61 11.68 -6.67 3.03
CA ARG A 61 12.43 -7.33 4.11
C ARG A 61 12.77 -8.80 3.88
N ASP A 62 11.92 -9.52 3.16
CA ASP A 62 12.04 -10.98 3.01
C ASP A 62 12.70 -11.38 1.69
N ARG A 63 13.59 -10.57 1.17
CA ARG A 63 14.41 -10.91 0.01
C ARG A 63 15.43 -11.99 0.35
N ARG A 64 15.66 -12.95 -0.58
CA ARG A 64 16.56 -14.09 -0.36
C ARG A 64 18.03 -13.72 -0.18
N TRP A 65 18.42 -12.55 -0.71
CA TRP A 65 19.80 -12.09 -0.74
C TRP A 65 20.20 -11.19 0.44
N MET A 66 19.26 -10.88 1.37
CA MET A 66 19.55 -10.04 2.54
C MET A 66 18.89 -10.62 3.80
N GLY A 67 19.69 -10.88 4.83
CA GLY A 67 19.19 -11.32 6.12
C GLY A 67 18.36 -10.23 6.81
N ARG A 68 17.39 -10.61 7.65
CA ARG A 68 16.48 -9.65 8.31
C ARG A 68 17.21 -8.61 9.16
N PHE A 69 18.26 -9.00 9.88
CA PHE A 69 19.06 -8.05 10.67
C PHE A 69 19.84 -7.08 9.79
N GLU A 70 20.40 -7.55 8.72
CA GLU A 70 21.11 -6.73 7.75
C GLU A 70 20.15 -5.76 7.08
N TRP A 71 18.95 -6.24 6.75
CA TRP A 71 17.90 -5.41 6.17
C TRP A 71 17.40 -4.33 7.13
N ASP A 72 17.16 -4.65 8.41
CA ASP A 72 16.77 -3.67 9.42
C ASP A 72 17.83 -2.58 9.60
N LYS A 73 19.12 -2.97 9.57
CA LYS A 73 20.22 -2.03 9.59
C LYS A 73 20.26 -1.16 8.34
N TYR A 74 20.11 -1.77 7.17
CA TYR A 74 20.06 -1.06 5.89
C TYR A 74 18.93 -0.02 5.86
N LEU A 75 17.71 -0.40 6.23
CA LEU A 75 16.57 0.50 6.29
C LEU A 75 16.82 1.67 7.25
N ARG A 76 17.34 1.39 8.45
CA ARG A 76 17.69 2.40 9.43
C ARG A 76 18.71 3.39 8.88
N ASP A 77 19.80 2.88 8.32
CA ASP A 77 20.93 3.69 7.84
C ASP A 77 20.52 4.51 6.61
N ARG A 78 19.64 3.96 5.75
CA ARG A 78 19.11 4.70 4.59
C ARG A 78 18.21 5.87 5.02
N ILE A 79 17.30 5.65 5.96
CA ILE A 79 16.44 6.71 6.48
C ILE A 79 17.29 7.76 7.22
N ALA A 80 18.29 7.34 7.99
CA ALA A 80 19.20 8.27 8.67
C ALA A 80 19.98 9.14 7.68
N ALA A 81 20.48 8.55 6.59
CA ALA A 81 21.15 9.30 5.52
C ALA A 81 20.20 10.31 4.86
N LEU A 82 18.94 9.93 4.65
CA LEU A 82 17.94 10.83 4.09
C LEU A 82 17.60 11.98 5.06
N ILE A 83 17.57 11.72 6.37
CA ILE A 83 17.41 12.75 7.40
C ILE A 83 18.59 13.75 7.34
N ASP A 84 19.82 13.24 7.24
CA ASP A 84 21.03 14.10 7.18
C ASP A 84 21.06 14.95 5.90
N GLU A 85 20.66 14.36 4.78
CA GLU A 85 20.58 15.04 3.48
C GLU A 85 19.56 16.18 3.48
N THR A 86 18.41 15.96 4.12
CA THR A 86 17.24 16.84 3.93
C THR A 86 16.85 17.63 5.18
N GLY A 87 17.46 17.36 6.31
CA GLY A 87 17.08 17.95 7.59
C GLY A 87 15.69 17.55 8.09
N ALA A 88 15.18 16.39 7.65
CA ALA A 88 13.84 15.93 8.02
C ALA A 88 13.61 15.93 9.53
N LYS A 89 12.42 16.38 9.94
CA LYS A 89 12.02 16.50 11.36
C LYS A 89 11.05 15.40 11.79
N ILE A 90 10.30 14.84 10.85
CA ILE A 90 9.31 13.79 11.09
C ILE A 90 9.64 12.62 10.18
N VAL A 91 9.60 11.40 10.75
CA VAL A 91 9.58 10.14 10.02
C VAL A 91 8.27 9.45 10.39
N SER A 92 7.36 9.33 9.44
CA SER A 92 6.12 8.59 9.58
C SER A 92 6.26 7.21 8.95
N PHE A 93 5.68 6.20 9.59
CA PHE A 93 5.64 4.84 9.05
C PHE A 93 4.19 4.36 8.91
N ASP A 94 3.78 4.01 7.70
CA ASP A 94 2.48 3.38 7.43
C ASP A 94 2.68 1.88 7.18
N GLY A 95 2.20 1.07 8.10
CA GLY A 95 2.34 -0.38 8.06
C GLY A 95 1.66 -1.07 9.22
N VAL A 96 1.57 -2.41 9.14
CA VAL A 96 0.94 -3.21 10.21
C VAL A 96 1.70 -3.03 11.51
N VAL A 97 3.01 -3.27 11.51
CA VAL A 97 3.88 -3.07 12.66
C VAL A 97 5.18 -2.39 12.22
N PRO A 98 5.71 -1.43 13.01
CA PRO A 98 6.98 -0.81 12.70
C PRO A 98 8.12 -1.82 12.76
N TYR A 99 8.94 -1.80 11.73
CA TYR A 99 10.15 -2.63 11.70
C TYR A 99 11.18 -2.14 12.72
N PRO A 100 12.03 -3.05 13.26
CA PRO A 100 13.14 -2.64 14.12
C PRO A 100 14.05 -1.59 13.48
N GLY A 101 14.24 -1.64 12.16
CA GLY A 101 14.99 -0.62 11.42
C GLY A 101 14.35 0.77 11.51
N ILE A 102 13.03 0.89 11.41
CA ILE A 102 12.29 2.16 11.58
C ILE A 102 12.47 2.69 13.00
N ILE A 103 12.24 1.84 14.00
CA ILE A 103 12.37 2.21 15.42
C ILE A 103 13.81 2.64 15.72
N GLY A 104 14.79 1.92 15.18
CA GLY A 104 16.22 2.17 15.39
C GLY A 104 16.72 3.51 14.82
N VAL A 105 15.99 4.16 13.92
CA VAL A 105 16.37 5.48 13.40
C VAL A 105 16.48 6.50 14.53
N LYS A 106 15.55 6.49 15.48
CA LYS A 106 15.55 7.46 16.58
C LYS A 106 16.77 7.32 17.50
N ASN A 107 17.39 6.13 17.58
CA ASN A 107 18.61 5.96 18.38
C ASN A 107 19.81 6.68 17.81
N ILE A 108 19.87 6.80 16.47
CA ILE A 108 21.01 7.45 15.79
C ILE A 108 20.65 8.87 15.33
N ARG A 109 19.37 9.23 15.34
CA ARG A 109 18.84 10.59 15.06
C ARG A 109 17.75 10.94 16.08
N PRO A 110 18.11 11.24 17.34
CA PRO A 110 17.14 11.41 18.44
C PRO A 110 16.22 12.62 18.25
N ASN A 111 16.62 13.56 17.42
CA ASN A 111 15.91 14.82 17.18
C ASN A 111 14.74 14.74 16.19
N ILE A 112 14.37 13.57 15.71
CA ILE A 112 13.18 13.37 14.86
C ILE A 112 11.96 13.02 15.70
N SER A 113 10.78 13.28 15.17
CA SER A 113 9.53 12.72 15.66
C SER A 113 9.19 11.46 14.85
N LEU A 114 9.02 10.34 15.54
CA LEU A 114 8.69 9.05 14.93
C LEU A 114 7.19 8.80 15.06
N VAL A 115 6.49 8.72 13.93
CA VAL A 115 5.03 8.58 13.87
C VAL A 115 4.65 7.23 13.27
N TRP A 116 3.66 6.56 13.84
CA TRP A 116 3.08 5.34 13.28
C TRP A 116 1.66 5.58 12.80
N VAL A 117 1.41 5.45 11.50
CA VAL A 117 0.07 5.39 10.93
C VAL A 117 -0.41 3.94 11.01
N ARG A 118 -1.22 3.64 12.03
CA ARG A 118 -1.68 2.30 12.41
C ARG A 118 -3.16 2.14 12.12
N ARG A 119 -3.53 1.48 11.02
CA ARG A 119 -4.94 1.21 10.73
C ARG A 119 -5.56 0.21 11.70
N GLY A 120 -6.88 0.23 11.83
CA GLY A 120 -7.69 -0.78 12.52
C GLY A 120 -7.95 -2.06 11.71
N PHE A 121 -9.00 -2.78 12.08
CA PHE A 121 -9.47 -4.01 11.44
C PHE A 121 -8.44 -5.13 11.38
N TRP A 122 -7.70 -5.33 12.46
CA TRP A 122 -6.76 -6.46 12.52
C TRP A 122 -7.46 -7.75 12.89
N GLN A 123 -7.32 -8.80 12.06
CA GLN A 123 -7.79 -10.15 12.38
C GLN A 123 -6.91 -10.85 13.42
N LYS A 124 -5.59 -10.69 13.32
CA LYS A 124 -4.61 -11.36 14.16
C LYS A 124 -3.74 -10.35 14.88
N THR A 125 -3.49 -10.61 16.13
CA THR A 125 -2.52 -9.87 16.90
C THR A 125 -1.12 -10.41 16.64
N PRO A 126 -0.12 -9.53 16.41
CA PRO A 126 1.16 -9.77 17.05
C PRO A 126 0.88 -9.91 18.56
N GLN A 127 1.69 -10.65 19.27
CA GLN A 127 1.50 -10.84 20.70
C GLN A 127 1.22 -9.49 21.38
N ARG A 128 0.19 -9.42 22.22
CA ARG A 128 -0.33 -8.15 22.76
C ARG A 128 0.76 -7.27 23.41
N TYR A 129 1.76 -7.89 24.02
CA TYR A 129 2.87 -7.16 24.62
C TYR A 129 3.80 -6.53 23.56
N LEU A 130 3.97 -7.15 22.39
CA LEU A 130 4.73 -6.55 21.28
C LEU A 130 4.05 -5.30 20.74
N LEU A 131 2.74 -5.34 20.57
CA LEU A 131 1.96 -4.17 20.15
C LEU A 131 2.14 -3.02 21.17
N ASN A 132 2.07 -3.32 22.47
CA ASN A 132 2.30 -2.33 23.53
C ASN A 132 3.73 -1.77 23.50
N LEU A 133 4.71 -2.64 23.28
CA LEU A 133 6.11 -2.25 23.23
C LEU A 133 6.39 -1.34 22.01
N GLN A 134 5.90 -1.73 20.85
CA GLN A 134 6.03 -0.95 19.61
C GLN A 134 5.34 0.40 19.73
N SER A 135 4.13 0.44 20.33
CA SER A 135 3.42 1.69 20.59
C SER A 135 4.23 2.65 21.45
N LYS A 136 4.88 2.14 22.50
CA LYS A 136 5.74 2.95 23.40
C LYS A 136 7.01 3.49 22.73
N MET A 137 7.38 2.96 21.56
CA MET A 137 8.57 3.41 20.83
C MET A 137 8.25 4.55 19.86
N MET A 138 6.98 4.90 19.68
CA MET A 138 6.52 5.97 18.83
C MET A 138 6.28 7.25 19.64
N ASP A 139 6.58 8.39 19.04
CA ASP A 139 6.24 9.69 19.63
C ASP A 139 4.77 10.01 19.43
N LEU A 140 4.19 9.47 18.36
CA LEU A 140 2.77 9.63 18.02
C LEU A 140 2.28 8.40 17.25
N ILE A 141 1.04 8.01 17.52
CA ILE A 141 0.33 7.02 16.73
C ILE A 141 -0.94 7.68 16.17
N ILE A 142 -1.13 7.56 14.87
CA ILE A 142 -2.32 8.03 14.17
C ILE A 142 -3.08 6.80 13.69
N THR A 143 -4.36 6.72 14.02
CA THR A 143 -5.24 5.67 13.53
C THR A 143 -6.15 6.24 12.44
N PRO A 144 -5.96 5.88 11.17
CA PRO A 144 -6.92 6.19 10.14
C PRO A 144 -8.28 5.60 10.48
N GLY A 145 -9.33 6.40 10.43
CA GLY A 145 -10.70 5.94 10.60
C GLY A 145 -11.11 4.96 9.51
N ASP A 146 -12.20 4.28 9.76
CA ASP A 146 -12.83 3.37 8.80
C ASP A 146 -14.34 3.55 8.90
N PHE A 147 -15.05 3.59 7.79
CA PHE A 147 -16.49 3.70 7.81
C PHE A 147 -17.14 2.58 8.63
N GLY A 148 -16.62 1.36 8.48
CA GLY A 148 -17.05 0.19 9.23
C GLY A 148 -16.50 0.06 10.65
N GLN A 149 -15.94 1.11 11.26
CA GLN A 149 -15.21 1.03 12.53
C GLN A 149 -15.99 0.37 13.67
N SER A 150 -17.31 0.48 13.69
CA SER A 150 -18.18 -0.19 14.68
C SER A 150 -18.12 -1.73 14.60
N TYR A 151 -17.67 -2.29 13.48
CA TYR A 151 -17.49 -3.72 13.25
C TYR A 151 -16.06 -4.20 13.55
N ASP A 152 -15.15 -3.28 13.85
CA ASP A 152 -13.78 -3.64 14.24
C ASP A 152 -13.77 -4.24 15.66
N LYS A 153 -13.44 -5.52 15.75
CA LYS A 153 -13.22 -6.24 17.02
C LYS A 153 -11.75 -6.60 17.21
N GLY A 154 -10.89 -5.99 16.44
CA GLY A 154 -9.46 -6.27 16.43
C GLY A 154 -8.71 -5.74 17.66
N PRO A 155 -7.44 -6.10 17.81
CA PRO A 155 -6.63 -5.75 18.97
C PRO A 155 -6.26 -4.27 19.08
N THR A 156 -6.52 -3.48 18.03
CA THR A 156 -6.32 -2.03 18.01
C THR A 156 -7.58 -1.26 18.43
N THR A 157 -8.71 -1.94 18.51
CA THR A 157 -9.98 -1.39 19.00
C THR A 157 -9.87 -1.08 20.50
N ASN A 158 -10.49 -0.02 20.95
CA ASN A 158 -10.48 0.41 22.37
C ASN A 158 -9.08 0.73 22.94
N ARG A 159 -8.12 1.10 22.09
CA ARG A 159 -6.82 1.61 22.55
C ARG A 159 -6.83 3.13 22.62
N ASN A 160 -6.36 3.66 23.76
CA ASN A 160 -6.26 5.11 24.00
C ASN A 160 -4.85 5.65 23.72
N ASP A 161 -4.06 4.91 22.88
CA ASP A 161 -2.67 5.24 22.58
C ASP A 161 -2.49 5.88 21.21
N SER A 162 -3.57 6.31 20.56
CA SER A 162 -3.52 6.89 19.20
C SER A 162 -4.51 8.03 19.02
N THR A 163 -4.19 8.94 18.13
CA THR A 163 -5.10 9.96 17.63
C THR A 163 -5.89 9.39 16.46
N LEU A 164 -7.21 9.36 16.59
CA LEU A 164 -8.11 8.96 15.51
C LEU A 164 -8.28 10.13 14.54
N VAL A 165 -8.15 9.86 13.24
CA VAL A 165 -8.46 10.79 12.15
C VAL A 165 -9.58 10.22 11.28
N LYS A 166 -10.16 11.02 10.42
CA LYS A 166 -11.14 10.55 9.43
C LYS A 166 -10.49 9.50 8.50
N PRO A 167 -11.28 8.74 7.73
CA PRO A 167 -10.71 7.84 6.73
C PRO A 167 -9.79 8.58 5.77
N ILE A 168 -8.65 7.96 5.44
CA ILE A 168 -7.69 8.48 4.48
C ILE A 168 -7.95 7.84 3.14
N SER A 169 -8.34 8.65 2.16
CA SER A 169 -8.55 8.23 0.79
C SER A 169 -7.81 9.15 -0.16
N ILE A 170 -7.41 8.62 -1.31
CA ILE A 170 -6.89 9.43 -2.41
C ILE A 170 -8.04 9.99 -3.26
N TYR A 171 -9.25 9.44 -3.12
CA TYR A 171 -10.42 9.95 -3.80
C TYR A 171 -10.77 11.36 -3.30
N ASN A 172 -10.92 12.26 -4.24
CA ASN A 172 -11.37 13.63 -3.98
C ASN A 172 -12.36 14.01 -5.09
N SER A 173 -13.61 14.25 -4.71
CA SER A 173 -14.68 14.60 -5.64
C SER A 173 -14.39 15.87 -6.47
N LEU A 174 -13.61 16.81 -5.91
CA LEU A 174 -13.22 18.04 -6.62
C LEU A 174 -12.17 17.81 -7.71
N ASN A 175 -11.40 16.74 -7.60
CA ASN A 175 -10.33 16.41 -8.55
C ASN A 175 -10.68 15.22 -9.46
N SER A 176 -11.83 14.59 -9.24
CA SER A 176 -12.30 13.46 -10.05
C SER A 176 -12.80 13.97 -11.40
N LEU A 177 -12.43 13.28 -12.46
CA LEU A 177 -12.91 13.57 -13.80
C LEU A 177 -14.44 13.32 -13.89
N SER A 178 -15.12 14.10 -14.71
CA SER A 178 -16.51 13.81 -15.07
C SER A 178 -16.63 12.44 -15.76
N LYS A 179 -17.83 11.87 -15.78
CA LYS A 179 -18.07 10.55 -16.40
C LYS A 179 -17.56 10.50 -17.85
N SER A 180 -17.83 11.54 -18.64
CA SER A 180 -17.44 11.61 -20.04
C SER A 180 -15.92 11.71 -20.20
N GLU A 181 -15.25 12.54 -19.42
CA GLU A 181 -13.78 12.69 -19.42
C GLU A 181 -13.10 11.41 -18.97
N ALA A 182 -13.56 10.80 -17.87
CA ALA A 182 -13.02 9.56 -17.35
C ALA A 182 -13.16 8.41 -18.36
N ARG A 183 -14.31 8.27 -19.01
CA ARG A 183 -14.53 7.29 -20.08
C ARG A 183 -13.63 7.53 -21.28
N LYS A 184 -13.47 8.77 -21.70
CA LYS A 184 -12.55 9.15 -22.79
C LYS A 184 -11.11 8.77 -22.47
N VAL A 185 -10.64 9.08 -21.24
CA VAL A 185 -9.28 8.75 -20.80
C VAL A 185 -9.05 7.24 -20.78
N LEU A 186 -10.03 6.48 -20.32
CA LEU A 186 -9.95 5.02 -20.25
C LEU A 186 -10.25 4.34 -21.59
N GLY A 187 -10.74 5.09 -22.59
CA GLY A 187 -11.18 4.55 -23.88
C GLY A 187 -12.37 3.61 -23.72
N ILE A 188 -13.32 3.95 -22.86
CA ILE A 188 -14.59 3.26 -22.61
C ILE A 188 -15.65 3.93 -23.48
N ASP A 189 -16.52 3.10 -24.10
CA ASP A 189 -17.63 3.59 -24.88
C ASP A 189 -18.60 4.41 -24.00
N PRO A 190 -18.91 5.66 -24.37
CA PRO A 190 -19.75 6.53 -23.55
C PRO A 190 -21.21 6.06 -23.42
N ASP A 191 -21.71 5.33 -24.40
CA ASP A 191 -23.15 4.99 -24.52
C ASP A 191 -23.50 3.62 -23.92
N ARG A 192 -22.49 2.85 -23.51
CA ARG A 192 -22.64 1.50 -22.97
C ARG A 192 -22.39 1.47 -21.47
N PRO A 193 -23.07 0.60 -20.70
CA PRO A 193 -22.74 0.41 -19.28
C PRO A 193 -21.31 -0.13 -19.11
N ALA A 194 -20.65 0.28 -18.01
CA ALA A 194 -19.29 -0.13 -17.72
C ALA A 194 -19.14 -0.54 -16.25
N VAL A 195 -18.54 -1.72 -16.00
CA VAL A 195 -18.26 -2.25 -14.66
C VAL A 195 -16.77 -2.38 -14.46
N LEU A 196 -16.28 -1.83 -13.35
CA LEU A 196 -14.92 -2.05 -12.86
C LEU A 196 -14.84 -3.40 -12.13
N VAL A 197 -13.82 -4.22 -12.42
CA VAL A 197 -13.54 -5.44 -11.64
C VAL A 197 -12.11 -5.42 -11.15
N GLN A 198 -11.95 -5.42 -9.79
CA GLN A 198 -10.67 -5.35 -9.10
C GLN A 198 -10.66 -6.23 -7.84
N LEU A 199 -10.39 -7.52 -7.99
CA LEU A 199 -10.44 -8.50 -6.89
C LEU A 199 -9.15 -8.58 -6.04
N GLY A 200 -8.09 -7.87 -6.46
CA GLY A 200 -6.79 -7.87 -5.77
C GLY A 200 -5.92 -9.07 -6.15
N ILE A 201 -4.67 -9.05 -5.68
CA ILE A 201 -3.63 -10.01 -6.04
C ILE A 201 -3.40 -11.01 -4.90
N GLY A 202 -2.99 -12.23 -5.24
CA GLY A 202 -2.30 -13.17 -4.33
C GLY A 202 -3.19 -14.16 -3.58
N GLU A 203 -4.37 -14.48 -4.08
CA GLU A 203 -5.19 -15.61 -3.58
C GLU A 203 -5.16 -16.79 -4.55
N ALA A 204 -5.09 -17.99 -4.01
CA ALA A 204 -5.05 -19.22 -4.83
C ALA A 204 -6.34 -19.45 -5.63
N ASP A 205 -7.47 -18.89 -5.17
CA ASP A 205 -8.80 -19.01 -5.75
C ASP A 205 -9.26 -17.74 -6.49
N ALA A 206 -8.36 -16.77 -6.70
CA ALA A 206 -8.69 -15.50 -7.36
C ALA A 206 -9.33 -15.70 -8.74
N ASN A 207 -8.86 -16.68 -9.50
CA ASN A 207 -9.38 -17.00 -10.82
C ASN A 207 -10.82 -17.54 -10.76
N ALA A 208 -11.14 -18.39 -9.79
CA ALA A 208 -12.49 -18.94 -9.63
C ALA A 208 -13.49 -17.83 -9.23
N LYS A 209 -13.09 -16.94 -8.32
CA LYS A 209 -13.89 -15.77 -7.93
C LYS A 209 -14.12 -14.82 -9.10
N LEU A 210 -13.06 -14.56 -9.87
CA LEU A 210 -13.15 -13.72 -11.07
C LEU A 210 -14.12 -14.33 -12.09
N THR A 211 -14.00 -15.63 -12.38
CA THR A 211 -14.90 -16.34 -13.31
C THR A 211 -16.34 -16.25 -12.83
N ALA A 212 -16.63 -16.52 -11.55
CA ALA A 212 -17.97 -16.43 -10.99
C ALA A 212 -18.55 -15.00 -11.10
N ALA A 213 -17.76 -13.98 -10.78
CA ALA A 213 -18.18 -12.59 -10.91
C ALA A 213 -18.49 -12.22 -12.36
N LEU A 214 -17.63 -12.62 -13.29
CA LEU A 214 -17.84 -12.39 -14.73
C LEU A 214 -19.05 -13.13 -15.26
N THR A 215 -19.29 -14.37 -14.81
CA THR A 215 -20.48 -15.14 -15.19
C THR A 215 -21.77 -14.43 -14.76
N GLY A 216 -21.82 -13.89 -13.57
CA GLY A 216 -22.98 -13.10 -13.10
C GLY A 216 -23.22 -11.84 -13.95
N LEU A 217 -22.18 -11.21 -14.46
CA LEU A 217 -22.27 -10.03 -15.31
C LEU A 217 -22.80 -10.32 -16.74
N LEU A 218 -22.84 -11.57 -17.18
CA LEU A 218 -23.42 -11.93 -18.50
C LEU A 218 -24.91 -11.53 -18.62
N SER A 219 -25.61 -11.40 -17.50
CA SER A 219 -27.00 -10.94 -17.50
C SER A 219 -27.20 -9.46 -17.83
N TRP A 220 -26.11 -8.67 -17.91
CA TRP A 220 -26.18 -7.23 -18.16
C TRP A 220 -25.92 -6.95 -19.67
N PRO A 221 -26.96 -6.56 -20.44
CA PRO A 221 -26.82 -6.37 -21.89
C PRO A 221 -25.82 -5.26 -22.23
N SER A 222 -25.05 -5.47 -23.29
CA SER A 222 -24.09 -4.51 -23.85
C SER A 222 -23.02 -4.02 -22.87
N LEU A 223 -22.80 -4.76 -21.78
CA LEU A 223 -21.84 -4.38 -20.74
C LEU A 223 -20.40 -4.37 -21.26
N GLN A 224 -19.65 -3.37 -20.86
CA GLN A 224 -18.19 -3.32 -20.92
C GLN A 224 -17.63 -3.66 -19.54
N VAL A 225 -16.79 -4.67 -19.45
CA VAL A 225 -16.10 -5.04 -18.22
C VAL A 225 -14.68 -4.51 -18.27
N ILE A 226 -14.31 -3.74 -17.28
CA ILE A 226 -12.98 -3.16 -17.17
C ILE A 226 -12.23 -3.86 -16.05
N LEU A 227 -11.25 -4.68 -16.41
CA LEU A 227 -10.34 -5.32 -15.49
C LEU A 227 -9.15 -4.39 -15.25
N THR A 228 -8.83 -4.16 -13.99
CA THR A 228 -7.59 -3.43 -13.66
C THR A 228 -6.50 -4.41 -13.33
N LYS A 229 -5.30 -4.17 -13.87
CA LYS A 229 -4.07 -4.78 -13.38
C LYS A 229 -3.39 -3.79 -12.45
N ASP A 230 -3.06 -4.25 -11.25
CA ASP A 230 -2.16 -3.49 -10.41
C ASP A 230 -0.84 -3.25 -11.15
N PRO A 231 -0.19 -2.09 -10.98
CA PRO A 231 1.12 -1.81 -11.55
C PRO A 231 2.18 -2.89 -11.25
N ILE A 232 1.90 -3.73 -10.24
CA ILE A 232 2.78 -4.80 -9.75
C ILE A 232 2.47 -6.17 -10.37
N ASP A 233 1.35 -6.32 -11.08
CA ASP A 233 0.93 -7.61 -11.63
C ASP A 233 1.52 -7.85 -13.03
N SER A 234 2.32 -8.90 -13.16
CA SER A 234 2.97 -9.32 -14.40
C SER A 234 2.24 -10.45 -15.14
N GLN A 235 1.19 -11.04 -14.56
CA GLN A 235 0.52 -12.20 -15.16
C GLN A 235 -0.70 -11.81 -16.02
N GLY A 236 -0.73 -12.30 -17.24
CA GLY A 236 -1.88 -12.20 -18.14
C GLY A 236 -2.85 -13.35 -17.90
N ASN A 237 -4.10 -13.05 -17.57
CA ASN A 237 -5.13 -14.07 -17.43
C ASN A 237 -6.13 -13.97 -18.59
N ASN A 238 -6.20 -15.03 -19.42
CA ASN A 238 -7.24 -15.25 -20.42
C ASN A 238 -8.44 -16.02 -19.79
N LEU A 239 -9.12 -15.41 -18.80
CA LEU A 239 -10.23 -16.07 -18.08
C LEU A 239 -11.59 -15.46 -18.43
N ALA A 240 -11.69 -14.84 -19.57
CA ALA A 240 -12.94 -14.23 -20.01
C ALA A 240 -13.97 -15.29 -20.44
N PRO A 241 -15.17 -15.35 -19.81
CA PRO A 241 -16.29 -16.07 -20.38
C PRO A 241 -16.63 -15.52 -21.78
N ALA A 242 -17.01 -16.41 -22.71
CA ALA A 242 -17.49 -15.98 -24.00
C ALA A 242 -18.74 -15.08 -23.83
N GLY A 243 -18.81 -13.99 -24.58
CA GLY A 243 -19.95 -13.08 -24.58
C GLY A 243 -19.79 -11.80 -23.74
N LEU A 244 -18.69 -11.62 -23.00
CA LEU A 244 -18.37 -10.34 -22.36
C LEU A 244 -17.32 -9.55 -23.16
N ASP A 245 -17.57 -8.25 -23.29
CA ASP A 245 -16.60 -7.30 -23.81
C ASP A 245 -15.66 -6.87 -22.66
N ILE A 246 -14.47 -7.45 -22.61
CA ILE A 246 -13.53 -7.24 -21.53
C ILE A 246 -12.34 -6.44 -22.00
N LYS A 247 -12.10 -5.32 -21.32
CA LYS A 247 -10.92 -4.48 -21.49
C LYS A 247 -10.05 -4.53 -20.27
N VAL A 248 -8.76 -4.80 -20.44
CA VAL A 248 -7.76 -4.73 -19.36
C VAL A 248 -7.08 -3.38 -19.42
N ILE A 249 -7.11 -2.64 -18.30
CA ILE A 249 -6.45 -1.34 -18.20
C ILE A 249 -5.38 -1.35 -17.11
N ARG A 250 -4.38 -0.48 -17.29
CA ARG A 250 -3.45 -0.08 -16.26
C ARG A 250 -3.59 1.43 -16.10
N TYR A 251 -4.28 1.83 -15.07
CA TYR A 251 -4.48 3.24 -14.76
C TYR A 251 -4.30 3.45 -13.25
N PHE A 252 -3.55 4.46 -12.89
CA PHE A 252 -3.33 4.80 -11.50
C PHE A 252 -3.19 6.33 -11.36
N PRO A 253 -3.86 6.96 -10.39
CA PRO A 253 -4.79 6.36 -9.42
C PRO A 253 -6.20 6.19 -10.03
N LEU A 254 -6.80 5.03 -9.81
CA LEU A 254 -8.18 4.76 -10.25
C LEU A 254 -9.19 5.74 -9.66
N ALA A 255 -8.94 6.23 -8.46
CA ALA A 255 -9.79 7.20 -7.79
C ALA A 255 -10.16 8.42 -8.65
N ASN A 256 -9.29 8.85 -9.56
CA ASN A 256 -9.55 10.00 -10.43
C ASN A 256 -10.58 9.71 -11.53
N VAL A 257 -10.81 8.45 -11.85
CA VAL A 257 -11.64 8.00 -12.98
C VAL A 257 -12.80 7.10 -12.56
N LEU A 258 -13.08 6.98 -11.28
CA LEU A 258 -14.18 6.13 -10.77
C LEU A 258 -15.53 6.49 -11.38
N ASN A 259 -15.78 7.75 -11.67
CA ASN A 259 -17.00 8.21 -12.33
C ASN A 259 -17.23 7.59 -13.74
N ALA A 260 -16.24 6.93 -14.32
CA ALA A 260 -16.41 6.21 -15.60
C ALA A 260 -17.35 5.02 -15.47
N PHE A 261 -17.51 4.45 -14.27
CA PHE A 261 -18.16 3.17 -14.05
C PHE A 261 -19.58 3.33 -13.51
N ASP A 262 -20.47 2.43 -13.94
CA ASP A 262 -21.85 2.34 -13.45
C ASP A 262 -21.97 1.41 -12.25
N ALA A 263 -21.00 0.51 -12.05
CA ALA A 263 -20.87 -0.34 -10.88
C ALA A 263 -19.43 -0.85 -10.77
N ALA A 264 -19.11 -1.48 -9.62
CA ALA A 264 -17.83 -2.11 -9.39
C ALA A 264 -17.97 -3.48 -8.70
N ILE A 265 -17.00 -4.37 -8.92
CA ILE A 265 -16.80 -5.61 -8.16
C ILE A 265 -15.36 -5.56 -7.64
N CYS A 266 -15.20 -5.39 -6.33
CA CYS A 266 -13.91 -5.12 -5.71
C CYS A 266 -13.65 -6.00 -4.50
N ALA A 267 -12.38 -6.20 -4.16
CA ALA A 267 -12.03 -6.70 -2.84
C ALA A 267 -12.36 -5.66 -1.76
N ALA A 268 -12.79 -6.09 -0.57
CA ALA A 268 -13.15 -5.21 0.54
C ALA A 268 -11.93 -4.66 1.30
N GLY A 269 -10.87 -4.27 0.56
CA GLY A 269 -9.69 -3.60 1.11
C GLY A 269 -10.02 -2.21 1.62
N TYR A 270 -9.15 -1.67 2.49
CA TYR A 270 -9.35 -0.34 3.07
C TYR A 270 -9.56 0.73 1.99
N ASN A 271 -8.64 0.83 1.01
CA ASN A 271 -8.75 1.88 0.00
C ASN A 271 -9.98 1.70 -0.89
N SER A 272 -10.19 0.49 -1.44
CA SER A 272 -11.33 0.22 -2.32
C SER A 272 -12.65 0.59 -1.66
N VAL A 273 -12.87 0.17 -0.40
CA VAL A 273 -14.14 0.50 0.28
C VAL A 273 -14.31 2.00 0.44
N HIS A 274 -13.25 2.72 0.86
CA HIS A 274 -13.37 4.17 1.07
C HIS A 274 -13.45 4.96 -0.24
N GLU A 275 -12.81 4.50 -1.31
CA GLU A 275 -12.84 5.14 -2.62
C GLU A 275 -14.18 4.93 -3.33
N GLU A 276 -14.64 3.67 -3.40
CA GLU A 276 -15.89 3.31 -4.10
C GLU A 276 -17.11 3.92 -3.41
N LEU A 277 -17.19 3.82 -2.08
CA LEU A 277 -18.32 4.39 -1.34
C LEU A 277 -18.32 5.93 -1.39
N ALA A 278 -17.15 6.58 -1.28
CA ALA A 278 -17.06 8.03 -1.39
C ALA A 278 -17.38 8.54 -2.80
N ALA A 279 -17.13 7.73 -3.83
CA ALA A 279 -17.50 8.00 -5.20
C ALA A 279 -18.98 7.65 -5.53
N ASN A 280 -19.75 7.12 -4.56
CA ASN A 280 -21.11 6.62 -4.73
C ASN A 280 -21.24 5.54 -5.81
N ILE A 281 -20.21 4.71 -6.02
CA ILE A 281 -20.24 3.64 -7.01
C ILE A 281 -20.96 2.42 -6.42
N PRO A 282 -22.06 1.94 -7.03
CA PRO A 282 -22.71 0.70 -6.64
C PRO A 282 -21.75 -0.48 -6.72
N THR A 283 -21.40 -1.07 -5.58
CA THR A 283 -20.29 -2.03 -5.52
C THR A 283 -20.73 -3.37 -4.92
N LEU A 284 -20.21 -4.47 -5.49
CA LEU A 284 -20.15 -5.78 -4.87
C LEU A 284 -18.76 -5.97 -4.27
N PHE A 285 -18.68 -6.08 -2.93
CA PHE A 285 -17.43 -6.41 -2.26
C PHE A 285 -17.30 -7.92 -2.05
N ILE A 286 -16.20 -8.49 -2.56
CA ILE A 286 -15.78 -9.86 -2.34
C ILE A 286 -14.59 -9.84 -1.38
N PRO A 287 -14.77 -10.11 -0.07
CA PRO A 287 -13.70 -10.02 0.89
C PRO A 287 -12.57 -11.01 0.59
N ASN A 288 -11.32 -10.60 0.76
CA ASN A 288 -10.17 -11.49 0.67
C ASN A 288 -9.72 -11.95 2.04
N THR A 289 -9.29 -13.21 2.18
CA THR A 289 -8.68 -13.72 3.41
C THR A 289 -7.24 -13.22 3.51
N ARG A 290 -7.04 -12.10 4.19
CA ARG A 290 -5.71 -11.54 4.44
C ARG A 290 -5.32 -11.71 5.91
N GLY A 291 -4.04 -12.05 6.16
CA GLY A 291 -3.57 -12.39 7.51
C GLY A 291 -3.72 -11.29 8.58
N THR A 292 -3.87 -10.03 8.19
CA THR A 292 -3.94 -8.89 9.10
C THR A 292 -5.13 -7.96 8.85
N ASP A 293 -5.89 -8.11 7.76
CA ASP A 293 -7.00 -7.23 7.39
C ASP A 293 -8.32 -7.97 7.46
N ASN A 294 -9.24 -7.53 8.31
CA ASN A 294 -10.58 -8.11 8.42
C ASN A 294 -11.52 -7.50 7.37
N GLN A 295 -11.32 -7.91 6.12
CA GLN A 295 -12.15 -7.44 5.01
C GLN A 295 -13.60 -7.90 5.13
N ALA A 296 -13.84 -9.09 5.69
CA ALA A 296 -15.19 -9.61 5.85
C ALA A 296 -16.05 -8.73 6.79
N ALA A 297 -15.48 -8.28 7.91
CA ALA A 297 -16.20 -7.39 8.83
C ALA A 297 -16.48 -6.01 8.20
N ARG A 298 -15.54 -5.48 7.40
CA ARG A 298 -15.75 -4.22 6.69
C ARG A 298 -16.85 -4.36 5.63
N ALA A 299 -16.84 -5.44 4.83
CA ALA A 299 -17.87 -5.73 3.84
C ALA A 299 -19.25 -5.94 4.49
N ALA A 300 -19.32 -6.66 5.63
CA ALA A 300 -20.57 -6.85 6.37
C ALA A 300 -21.18 -5.50 6.79
N TRP A 301 -20.35 -4.57 7.29
CA TRP A 301 -20.83 -3.24 7.63
C TRP A 301 -21.45 -2.51 6.42
N THR A 302 -20.83 -2.60 5.24
CA THR A 302 -21.37 -1.95 4.03
C THR A 302 -22.71 -2.55 3.61
N ALA A 303 -22.88 -3.86 3.75
CA ALA A 303 -24.12 -4.55 3.42
C ALA A 303 -25.24 -4.22 4.42
N ASP A 304 -24.96 -4.23 5.72
CA ASP A 304 -25.94 -3.92 6.77
C ASP A 304 -26.44 -2.47 6.67
N ASN A 305 -25.62 -1.57 6.15
CA ASN A 305 -25.99 -0.20 5.83
C ASN A 305 -26.54 -0.02 4.40
N LYS A 306 -26.72 -1.09 3.64
CA LYS A 306 -27.24 -1.08 2.27
C LYS A 306 -26.44 -0.17 1.31
N MET A 307 -25.13 -0.06 1.54
CA MET A 307 -24.22 0.77 0.74
C MET A 307 -23.50 -0.04 -0.32
N ALA A 308 -23.42 -1.37 -0.13
CA ALA A 308 -22.85 -2.29 -1.10
C ALA A 308 -23.47 -3.67 -0.97
N LEU A 309 -23.32 -4.49 -2.02
CA LEU A 309 -23.55 -5.92 -1.95
C LEU A 309 -22.30 -6.60 -1.36
N THR A 310 -22.49 -7.73 -0.68
CA THR A 310 -21.37 -8.56 -0.21
C THR A 310 -21.69 -10.03 -0.29
N VAL A 311 -20.67 -10.86 -0.23
CA VAL A 311 -20.77 -12.31 -0.35
C VAL A 311 -19.80 -13.00 0.61
N ASP A 312 -20.08 -14.26 0.92
CA ASP A 312 -19.03 -15.16 1.39
C ASP A 312 -18.06 -15.47 0.23
N GLN A 313 -16.80 -15.14 0.42
CA GLN A 313 -15.76 -15.31 -0.60
C GLN A 313 -15.57 -16.75 -1.10
N SER A 314 -15.97 -17.75 -0.31
CA SER A 314 -15.90 -19.18 -0.65
C SER A 314 -17.11 -19.67 -1.46
N ASN A 315 -18.19 -18.89 -1.51
CA ASN A 315 -19.42 -19.25 -2.19
C ASN A 315 -19.49 -18.67 -3.60
N LEU A 316 -18.93 -19.38 -4.57
CA LEU A 316 -18.86 -18.94 -5.98
C LEU A 316 -20.26 -18.70 -6.58
N LYS A 317 -21.25 -19.51 -6.22
CA LYS A 317 -22.63 -19.32 -6.69
C LYS A 317 -23.23 -18.01 -6.17
N GLN A 318 -22.98 -17.69 -4.91
CA GLN A 318 -23.43 -16.41 -4.35
C GLN A 318 -22.72 -15.22 -5.02
N ILE A 319 -21.44 -15.35 -5.38
CA ILE A 319 -20.72 -14.33 -6.14
C ILE A 319 -21.43 -14.05 -7.47
N GLU A 320 -21.76 -15.10 -8.22
CA GLU A 320 -22.49 -15.00 -9.49
C GLU A 320 -23.86 -14.33 -9.32
N GLU A 321 -24.65 -14.80 -8.33
CA GLU A 321 -25.98 -14.26 -8.04
C GLU A 321 -25.94 -12.78 -7.61
N GLN A 322 -24.98 -12.37 -6.78
CA GLN A 322 -24.87 -10.96 -6.37
C GLN A 322 -24.32 -10.07 -7.48
N ALA A 323 -23.39 -10.58 -8.30
CA ALA A 323 -22.88 -9.84 -9.46
C ALA A 323 -24.01 -9.56 -10.46
N SER A 324 -24.92 -10.51 -10.71
CA SER A 324 -26.05 -10.30 -11.63
C SER A 324 -27.03 -9.20 -11.16
N LYS A 325 -27.14 -8.96 -9.84
CA LYS A 325 -27.98 -7.89 -9.29
C LYS A 325 -27.51 -6.50 -9.68
N LEU A 326 -26.21 -6.33 -9.97
CA LEU A 326 -25.70 -5.04 -10.43
C LEU A 326 -26.25 -4.64 -11.80
N ALA A 327 -26.82 -5.55 -12.57
CA ALA A 327 -27.55 -5.22 -13.80
C ALA A 327 -28.85 -4.45 -13.55
N LEU A 328 -29.43 -4.57 -12.35
CA LEU A 328 -30.70 -3.94 -11.98
C LEU A 328 -30.48 -2.48 -11.58
N GLN A 329 -31.10 -1.55 -12.31
CA GLN A 329 -30.98 -0.10 -12.05
C GLN A 329 -31.44 0.25 -10.62
N SER A 330 -32.57 -0.35 -10.17
CA SER A 330 -33.12 -0.09 -8.82
C SER A 330 -32.13 -0.46 -7.70
N VAL A 331 -31.35 -1.53 -7.89
CA VAL A 331 -30.30 -1.92 -6.93
C VAL A 331 -29.18 -0.88 -6.92
N ARG A 332 -28.71 -0.47 -8.10
CA ARG A 332 -27.66 0.55 -8.19
C ARG A 332 -28.08 1.88 -7.56
N ASP A 333 -29.31 2.32 -7.82
CA ASP A 333 -29.86 3.58 -7.29
C ASP A 333 -29.96 3.53 -5.75
N GLU A 334 -30.41 2.40 -5.17
CA GLU A 334 -30.49 2.23 -3.71
C GLU A 334 -29.09 2.31 -3.08
N LEU A 335 -28.12 1.58 -3.63
CA LEU A 335 -26.74 1.57 -3.11
C LEU A 335 -26.12 2.97 -3.18
N ALA A 336 -26.19 3.64 -4.33
CA ALA A 336 -25.62 4.97 -4.52
C ALA A 336 -26.28 6.00 -3.59
N ALA A 337 -27.61 5.97 -3.44
CA ALA A 337 -28.36 6.86 -2.56
C ALA A 337 -27.95 6.68 -1.07
N ASN A 338 -27.60 5.47 -0.66
CA ASN A 338 -27.11 5.24 0.70
C ASN A 338 -25.66 5.70 0.86
N CYS A 339 -24.79 5.49 -0.13
CA CYS A 339 -23.42 5.99 -0.11
C CYS A 339 -23.35 7.51 -0.01
N SER A 340 -24.24 8.24 -0.69
CA SER A 340 -24.27 9.72 -0.66
C SER A 340 -24.54 10.33 0.73
N LYS A 341 -24.95 9.53 1.71
CA LYS A 341 -25.13 9.95 3.12
C LYS A 341 -23.84 9.91 3.93
N LEU A 342 -22.77 9.34 3.37
CA LEU A 342 -21.50 9.24 4.07
C LEU A 342 -20.81 10.60 4.22
N PRO A 343 -20.08 10.82 5.32
CA PRO A 343 -19.28 12.02 5.48
C PRO A 343 -18.10 12.03 4.50
N LEU A 344 -17.65 13.24 4.15
CA LEU A 344 -16.46 13.39 3.32
C LEU A 344 -15.22 12.74 3.97
N VAL A 345 -14.41 12.07 3.16
CA VAL A 345 -13.12 11.52 3.58
C VAL A 345 -12.06 12.62 3.53
N SER A 346 -11.54 13.04 4.67
CA SER A 346 -10.56 14.12 4.78
C SER A 346 -9.41 13.78 5.77
N GLY A 347 -9.20 12.51 6.03
CA GLY A 347 -8.19 12.06 6.99
C GLY A 347 -6.76 12.43 6.60
N ALA A 348 -6.47 12.60 5.32
CA ALA A 348 -5.17 13.07 4.86
C ALA A 348 -4.88 14.50 5.35
N SER A 349 -5.87 15.39 5.26
CA SER A 349 -5.78 16.76 5.79
C SER A 349 -5.68 16.78 7.31
N ASP A 350 -6.40 15.88 8.01
CA ASP A 350 -6.29 15.75 9.46
C ASP A 350 -4.84 15.38 9.86
N VAL A 351 -4.21 14.43 9.14
CA VAL A 351 -2.81 14.03 9.36
C VAL A 351 -1.86 15.20 9.06
N ALA A 352 -2.08 15.94 7.98
CA ALA A 352 -1.27 17.09 7.63
C ALA A 352 -1.31 18.16 8.74
N ASN A 353 -2.48 18.45 9.29
CA ASN A 353 -2.65 19.37 10.43
C ASN A 353 -1.90 18.88 11.67
N ILE A 354 -2.01 17.59 12.01
CA ILE A 354 -1.27 16.99 13.12
C ILE A 354 0.25 17.11 12.91
N PHE A 355 0.74 16.91 11.69
CA PHE A 355 2.17 17.05 11.39
C PHE A 355 2.63 18.51 11.46
N SER A 356 1.79 19.46 11.02
CA SER A 356 2.06 20.90 11.18
C SER A 356 2.22 21.29 12.65
N GLU A 357 1.32 20.84 13.51
CA GLU A 357 1.42 21.04 14.96
C GLU A 357 2.67 20.37 15.54
N LEU A 358 2.97 19.15 15.11
CA LEU A 358 4.13 18.39 15.61
C LEU A 358 5.45 19.09 15.25
N LEU A 359 5.53 19.75 14.11
CA LEU A 359 6.69 20.54 13.70
C LEU A 359 6.92 21.77 14.60
N GLN A 360 5.86 22.31 15.20
CA GLN A 360 5.91 23.49 16.06
C GLN A 360 6.19 23.17 17.53
N ARG A 361 5.99 21.91 17.96
CA ARG A 361 6.23 21.50 19.35
C ARG A 361 7.72 21.55 19.71
N PRO A 362 8.08 22.06 20.88
CA PRO A 362 9.45 21.90 21.38
C PRO A 362 9.76 20.41 21.53
N LYS A 363 10.92 20.01 21.08
CA LYS A 363 11.31 18.60 21.03
C LYS A 363 11.41 18.00 22.43
N GLN A 364 10.51 17.08 22.75
CA GLN A 364 10.73 16.14 23.86
C GLN A 364 11.49 14.93 23.29
N SER A 365 12.73 14.76 23.71
CA SER A 365 13.49 13.57 23.37
C SER A 365 12.95 12.41 24.20
N THR A 366 12.16 11.55 23.57
CA THR A 366 11.83 10.26 24.19
C THR A 366 13.05 9.34 23.99
N GLU A 367 13.90 9.20 25.00
CA GLU A 367 15.00 8.23 24.94
C GLU A 367 14.45 6.81 24.79
N GLN A 368 14.67 6.24 23.63
CA GLN A 368 14.36 4.83 23.40
C GLN A 368 15.44 3.98 24.04
N LYS A 369 15.08 3.22 25.06
CA LYS A 369 16.04 2.33 25.74
C LYS A 369 16.53 1.25 24.78
N THR A 370 17.84 1.16 24.60
CA THR A 370 18.52 0.14 23.78
C THR A 370 18.03 -1.29 24.11
N SER A 371 17.76 -1.56 25.41
CA SER A 371 17.18 -2.83 25.86
C SER A 371 15.82 -3.16 25.22
N THR A 372 15.01 -2.15 24.91
CA THR A 372 13.70 -2.35 24.28
C THR A 372 13.85 -2.74 22.82
N ILE A 373 14.81 -2.16 22.10
CA ILE A 373 15.11 -2.51 20.71
C ILE A 373 15.66 -3.92 20.62
N ILE A 374 16.55 -4.29 21.53
CA ILE A 374 17.08 -5.66 21.60
C ILE A 374 15.94 -6.66 21.84
N LYS A 375 15.02 -6.36 22.77
CA LYS A 375 13.84 -7.20 23.01
C LYS A 375 12.95 -7.32 21.77
N LEU A 376 12.70 -6.23 21.03
CA LEU A 376 11.94 -6.28 19.78
C LEU A 376 12.62 -7.16 18.72
N LYS A 377 13.93 -7.05 18.58
CA LYS A 377 14.70 -7.90 17.67
C LYS A 377 14.67 -9.37 18.05
N ILE A 378 14.82 -9.69 19.33
CA ILE A 378 14.73 -11.05 19.84
C ILE A 378 13.32 -11.61 19.61
N ASN A 379 12.28 -10.84 19.89
CA ASN A 379 10.91 -11.27 19.69
C ASN A 379 10.52 -11.42 18.21
N ASP A 380 11.06 -10.60 17.35
CA ASP A 380 10.88 -10.76 15.90
C ASP A 380 11.51 -12.08 15.41
N LEU A 381 12.68 -12.44 15.95
CA LEU A 381 13.30 -13.74 15.71
C LEU A 381 12.47 -14.92 16.28
N LEU A 382 11.99 -14.80 17.50
CA LEU A 382 11.26 -15.84 18.22
C LEU A 382 9.79 -15.94 17.78
N GLY A 383 9.19 -14.85 17.34
CA GLY A 383 7.78 -14.79 16.91
C GLY A 383 7.44 -15.69 15.72
N HIS A 384 8.45 -16.14 14.98
CA HIS A 384 8.32 -17.11 13.90
C HIS A 384 8.57 -18.56 14.36
N GLY A 385 8.83 -18.81 15.65
CA GLY A 385 9.14 -20.12 16.21
C GLY A 385 10.43 -20.71 15.64
N TRP A 386 10.65 -22.02 15.82
CA TRP A 386 11.81 -22.74 15.33
C TRP A 386 12.05 -22.60 13.83
N ARG A 387 10.98 -22.55 13.04
CA ARG A 387 11.08 -22.37 11.57
C ARG A 387 11.63 -21.00 11.20
N GLY A 388 11.23 -19.94 11.91
CA GLY A 388 11.73 -18.60 11.69
C GLY A 388 13.19 -18.44 12.07
N LEU A 389 13.59 -19.03 13.21
CA LEU A 389 15.00 -19.04 13.63
C LEU A 389 15.86 -19.81 12.63
N ALA A 390 15.45 -21.01 12.23
CA ALA A 390 16.14 -21.80 11.20
C ALA A 390 16.27 -21.05 9.88
N TYR A 391 15.20 -20.37 9.45
CA TYR A 391 15.21 -19.56 8.22
C TYR A 391 16.18 -18.38 8.33
N THR A 392 16.23 -17.70 9.46
CA THR A 392 17.17 -16.58 9.70
C THR A 392 18.62 -17.06 9.71
N VAL A 393 18.90 -18.20 10.34
CA VAL A 393 20.23 -18.81 10.34
C VAL A 393 20.63 -19.24 8.92
N LEU A 394 19.72 -19.88 8.18
CA LEU A 394 19.96 -20.26 6.77
C LEU A 394 20.21 -19.06 5.87
N GLN A 395 19.48 -17.96 6.06
CA GLN A 395 19.73 -16.72 5.33
C GLN A 395 21.10 -16.12 5.68
N GLY A 396 21.46 -16.10 6.96
CA GLY A 396 22.79 -15.67 7.39
C GLY A 396 23.92 -16.50 6.78
N LEU A 397 23.76 -17.83 6.75
CA LEU A 397 24.70 -18.74 6.11
C LEU A 397 24.73 -18.55 4.58
N THR A 398 23.60 -18.32 3.96
CA THR A 398 23.51 -18.05 2.51
C THR A 398 24.24 -16.76 2.14
N VAL A 399 24.05 -15.71 2.92
CA VAL A 399 24.77 -14.43 2.75
C VAL A 399 26.27 -14.66 2.95
N ALA A 400 26.68 -15.34 4.02
CA ALA A 400 28.08 -15.66 4.27
C ALA A 400 28.70 -16.51 3.14
N TYR A 401 27.96 -17.49 2.63
CA TYR A 401 28.39 -18.32 1.49
C TYR A 401 28.57 -17.48 0.21
N ARG A 402 27.69 -16.54 -0.06
CA ARG A 402 27.79 -15.62 -1.21
C ARG A 402 28.99 -14.69 -1.11
N TRP A 403 29.40 -14.33 0.11
CA TRP A 403 30.64 -13.57 0.34
C TRP A 403 31.90 -14.36 -0.01
N ILE A 404 31.87 -15.69 0.23
CA ILE A 404 33.04 -16.61 -0.01
C ILE A 404 33.05 -17.05 -1.47
N LYS A 405 31.90 -17.29 -2.08
CA LYS A 405 31.77 -17.73 -3.49
C LYS A 405 30.79 -16.86 -4.23
N PRO A 406 31.20 -15.77 -4.87
CA PRO A 406 30.34 -14.96 -5.69
C PRO A 406 29.73 -15.81 -6.82
N HIS A 407 28.41 -15.85 -6.91
CA HIS A 407 27.70 -16.58 -7.94
C HIS A 407 27.99 -15.99 -9.32
N LYS A 408 28.28 -16.87 -10.30
CA LYS A 408 28.44 -16.46 -11.71
C LYS A 408 27.11 -16.03 -12.37
N LYS A 409 25.99 -16.40 -11.80
CA LYS A 409 24.66 -15.97 -12.27
C LYS A 409 24.12 -14.88 -11.37
N VAL A 410 23.79 -13.79 -11.97
CA VAL A 410 23.18 -12.63 -11.33
C VAL A 410 21.67 -12.79 -11.42
N ASP A 411 21.00 -12.89 -10.28
CA ASP A 411 19.56 -12.74 -10.22
C ASP A 411 19.24 -11.25 -10.31
N ILE A 412 18.93 -10.79 -11.52
CA ILE A 412 18.42 -9.44 -11.74
C ILE A 412 16.90 -9.52 -11.73
N PHE A 413 16.31 -8.84 -10.77
CA PHE A 413 14.89 -8.56 -10.83
C PHE A 413 14.67 -7.37 -11.76
N ARG A 414 13.93 -7.58 -12.82
CA ARG A 414 13.55 -6.52 -13.77
C ARG A 414 12.04 -6.44 -13.84
N SER A 415 11.53 -5.25 -13.67
CA SER A 415 10.16 -4.92 -13.98
C SER A 415 10.16 -3.82 -15.04
N PRO A 416 10.18 -4.17 -16.34
CA PRO A 416 10.17 -3.16 -17.40
C PRO A 416 9.02 -2.19 -17.31
N GLU A 417 7.89 -2.67 -16.81
CA GLU A 417 6.67 -1.88 -16.65
C GLU A 417 6.76 -0.83 -15.54
N LEU A 418 7.58 -1.12 -14.52
CA LEU A 418 7.81 -0.24 -13.38
C LEU A 418 9.19 0.41 -13.40
N ASN A 419 10.00 0.08 -14.42
CA ASN A 419 11.37 0.57 -14.58
C ASN A 419 12.25 0.37 -13.33
N ILE A 420 12.13 -0.80 -12.68
CA ILE A 420 12.89 -1.16 -11.49
C ILE A 420 13.87 -2.28 -11.80
N ILE A 421 15.10 -2.11 -11.36
CA ILE A 421 16.14 -3.14 -11.39
C ILE A 421 16.67 -3.35 -9.99
N GLU A 422 16.70 -4.61 -9.55
CA GLU A 422 17.44 -5.06 -8.37
C GLU A 422 18.50 -6.06 -8.81
N SER A 423 19.74 -5.95 -8.31
CA SER A 423 20.81 -6.91 -8.59
C SER A 423 21.71 -7.09 -7.38
N GLU A 424 22.21 -8.30 -7.23
CA GLU A 424 23.28 -8.62 -6.27
C GLU A 424 24.68 -8.27 -6.80
N ASN A 425 24.81 -7.93 -8.07
CA ASN A 425 26.08 -7.64 -8.73
C ASN A 425 26.17 -6.16 -9.12
N SER A 426 26.91 -5.40 -8.34
CA SER A 426 27.12 -3.97 -8.56
C SER A 426 27.85 -3.64 -9.86
N ASP A 427 28.73 -4.54 -10.35
CA ASP A 427 29.45 -4.28 -11.60
C ASP A 427 28.53 -4.37 -12.82
N GLU A 428 27.54 -5.26 -12.76
CA GLU A 428 26.50 -5.35 -13.79
C GLU A 428 25.59 -4.15 -13.75
N LEU A 429 25.17 -3.69 -12.57
CA LEU A 429 24.40 -2.45 -12.43
C LEU A 429 25.14 -1.25 -13.01
N ARG A 430 26.43 -1.11 -12.73
CA ARG A 430 27.27 -0.04 -13.30
C ARG A 430 27.36 -0.10 -14.83
N LYS A 431 27.45 -1.32 -15.40
CA LYS A 431 27.43 -1.49 -16.87
C LYS A 431 26.09 -1.07 -17.45
N LEU A 432 24.96 -1.45 -16.81
CA LEU A 432 23.63 -1.06 -17.25
C LEU A 432 23.44 0.46 -17.18
N ILE A 433 23.93 1.12 -16.12
CA ILE A 433 23.90 2.59 -15.98
C ILE A 433 24.71 3.26 -17.11
N LYS A 434 25.92 2.78 -17.35
CA LYS A 434 26.82 3.33 -18.40
C LYS A 434 26.27 3.11 -19.81
N ALA A 435 25.58 2.00 -20.05
CA ALA A 435 24.99 1.68 -21.35
C ALA A 435 23.70 2.45 -21.64
N GLY A 436 23.26 3.34 -20.74
CA GLY A 436 21.99 4.05 -20.91
C GLY A 436 20.82 3.07 -20.78
N SER A 437 20.74 2.37 -19.66
CA SER A 437 19.67 1.40 -19.37
C SER A 437 18.29 1.96 -19.75
N PRO A 438 17.40 1.14 -20.36
CA PRO A 438 16.01 1.52 -20.61
C PRO A 438 15.22 1.72 -19.30
N PHE A 439 15.77 1.31 -18.17
CA PHE A 439 15.17 1.49 -16.85
C PHE A 439 15.57 2.86 -16.30
N GLU A 440 14.61 3.76 -16.27
CA GLU A 440 14.86 5.17 -15.97
C GLU A 440 14.67 5.54 -14.50
N HIS A 441 14.22 4.62 -13.63
CA HIS A 441 13.75 5.03 -12.32
C HIS A 441 14.63 4.60 -11.16
N LEU A 442 14.80 3.31 -10.93
CA LEU A 442 15.41 2.86 -9.70
C LEU A 442 16.36 1.70 -9.93
N ILE A 443 17.60 1.89 -9.53
CA ILE A 443 18.62 0.84 -9.55
C ILE A 443 19.04 0.59 -8.12
N ILE A 444 18.90 -0.66 -7.67
CA ILE A 444 19.30 -1.09 -6.33
C ILE A 444 20.52 -1.97 -6.45
N ASP A 445 21.62 -1.52 -5.87
CA ASP A 445 22.80 -2.36 -5.67
C ASP A 445 22.60 -3.21 -4.41
N ALA A 446 22.26 -4.47 -4.62
CA ALA A 446 22.05 -5.45 -3.58
C ALA A 446 23.28 -6.35 -3.34
N SER A 447 24.43 -6.01 -3.93
CA SER A 447 25.66 -6.79 -3.79
C SER A 447 26.11 -6.90 -2.32
N PRO A 448 26.41 -8.11 -1.83
CA PRO A 448 26.97 -8.30 -0.50
C PRO A 448 28.31 -7.59 -0.27
N ALA A 449 29.08 -7.35 -1.34
CA ALA A 449 30.36 -6.65 -1.26
C ALA A 449 30.23 -5.17 -0.88
N TYR A 450 29.05 -4.58 -1.03
CA TYR A 450 28.80 -3.21 -0.62
C TYR A 450 28.30 -3.16 0.83
N LYS A 451 29.13 -2.69 1.73
CA LYS A 451 28.78 -2.50 3.15
C LYS A 451 27.63 -1.52 3.34
N ASN A 452 27.51 -0.53 2.47
CA ASN A 452 26.44 0.45 2.46
C ASN A 452 25.66 0.27 1.16
N ARG A 453 24.62 -0.56 1.18
CA ARG A 453 23.72 -0.78 0.04
C ARG A 453 23.23 0.55 -0.49
N ARG A 454 23.49 0.81 -1.76
CA ARG A 454 23.08 2.05 -2.41
C ARG A 454 21.80 1.82 -3.19
N ILE A 455 20.91 2.77 -3.08
CA ILE A 455 19.82 2.98 -4.02
C ILE A 455 20.31 4.05 -4.97
N GLU A 456 20.49 3.71 -6.23
CA GLU A 456 20.87 4.66 -7.27
C GLU A 456 19.62 4.97 -8.09
N ILE A 457 19.21 6.22 -8.08
CA ILE A 457 18.08 6.69 -8.87
C ILE A 457 18.66 7.13 -10.21
N ALA A 458 18.29 6.42 -11.27
CA ALA A 458 18.69 6.69 -12.63
C ALA A 458 17.52 7.27 -13.45
N SER A 459 16.73 8.14 -12.86
CA SER A 459 15.58 8.75 -13.55
C SER A 459 15.96 10.11 -14.14
N LYS A 460 15.80 10.29 -15.45
CA LYS A 460 15.92 11.59 -16.10
C LYS A 460 14.88 12.60 -15.57
N ALA A 461 13.74 12.13 -15.10
CA ALA A 461 12.70 12.96 -14.50
C ALA A 461 13.12 13.53 -13.14
N TYR A 462 14.12 12.95 -12.51
CA TYR A 462 14.60 13.32 -11.20
C TYR A 462 15.77 14.33 -11.25
N LEU A 463 16.47 14.38 -12.39
CA LEU A 463 17.62 15.25 -12.62
C LEU A 463 17.21 16.60 -13.25
N LYS A 464 15.95 16.83 -13.48
CA LYS A 464 15.34 18.11 -13.88
C LYS A 464 14.55 18.70 -12.72
#